data_51831796cce64795c23067453bcaebbc
#
_entry.id   51831796cce64795c23067453bcaebbc
#
_cell.length_a   1.000
_cell.length_b   1.000
_cell.length_c   1.000
_cell.angle_alpha   90.00
_cell.angle_beta   90.00
_cell.angle_gamma   90.00
#
_symmetry.space_group_name_H-M   'P 1'
#
loop_
_entity.id
_entity.type
_entity.pdbx_description
1 polymer ?
#
loop_
_entity_poly.entity_id
_entity_poly.type
_entity_poly.pdbx_seq_one_letter_code
_entity_poly.pdbx_strand_id
1 'polypeptide(L)'
;MNQEAIYEYKHFDSYFIDNDRYAFFIREKETDKLLGFVMINKYMQKFEDGHSIAEYLVIPKYRRNKIGKKIAFEIFDKFHGNWEVRPSYNSEKAYLFWKKTIEEYTNNNCKFEDGIFLFKNN
;
A
#
# COMPACT_ATOMS: atom_id res chain seq x y z
N MET A 1 -12.80 -15.67 19.06
CA MET A 1 -13.19 -15.09 17.79
C MET A 1 -12.03 -14.32 17.15
N ASN A 2 -11.88 -14.45 15.90
CA ASN A 2 -10.82 -13.75 15.20
C ASN A 2 -11.26 -12.33 14.85
N GLN A 3 -10.61 -11.35 15.45
CA GLN A 3 -10.90 -9.95 15.21
C GLN A 3 -10.68 -9.55 13.75
N GLU A 4 -9.78 -10.20 13.09
CA GLU A 4 -9.46 -9.86 11.71
C GLU A 4 -10.63 -10.09 10.76
N ALA A 5 -11.50 -11.03 11.07
CA ALA A 5 -12.65 -11.32 10.23
C ALA A 5 -13.63 -10.15 10.18
N ILE A 6 -13.65 -9.31 11.22
CA ILE A 6 -14.55 -8.16 11.30
C ILE A 6 -14.18 -7.09 10.28
N TYR A 7 -12.88 -7.00 9.97
CA TYR A 7 -12.36 -5.93 9.10
C TYR A 7 -11.96 -6.45 7.74
N GLU A 8 -12.58 -7.53 7.31
CA GLU A 8 -12.41 -8.02 5.97
C GLU A 8 -13.03 -7.01 5.00
N TYR A 9 -12.28 -6.56 4.03
CA TYR A 9 -12.80 -5.57 3.09
C TYR A 9 -13.46 -6.26 1.90
N LYS A 10 -14.53 -5.65 1.43
CA LYS A 10 -15.38 -6.21 0.39
C LYS A 10 -14.71 -6.17 -0.98
N HIS A 11 -14.16 -5.04 -1.31
CA HIS A 11 -13.53 -4.81 -2.60
C HIS A 11 -12.82 -3.47 -2.59
N PHE A 12 -12.02 -3.26 -3.59
CA PHE A 12 -11.39 -1.98 -3.83
C PHE A 12 -12.22 -1.25 -4.87
N ASP A 13 -12.73 -0.08 -4.53
CA ASP A 13 -13.33 0.81 -5.52
C ASP A 13 -12.18 1.49 -6.24
N SER A 14 -12.00 1.17 -7.50
CA SER A 14 -10.87 1.67 -8.24
C SER A 14 -11.29 2.73 -9.23
N TYR A 15 -10.53 3.81 -9.26
CA TYR A 15 -10.78 4.95 -10.14
C TYR A 15 -9.55 5.20 -10.98
N PHE A 16 -9.74 5.15 -12.28
CA PHE A 16 -8.70 5.49 -13.23
C PHE A 16 -8.72 7.01 -13.41
N ILE A 17 -7.70 7.68 -12.92
CA ILE A 17 -7.64 9.15 -12.98
C ILE A 17 -7.09 9.59 -14.32
N ASP A 18 -5.95 9.02 -14.73
CA ASP A 18 -5.37 9.21 -16.06
C ASP A 18 -4.42 8.04 -16.32
N ASN A 19 -3.64 8.10 -17.41
CA ASN A 19 -2.79 6.99 -17.80
C ASN A 19 -1.74 6.60 -16.76
N ASP A 20 -1.43 7.51 -15.86
CA ASP A 20 -0.35 7.32 -14.89
C ASP A 20 -0.81 7.29 -13.44
N ARG A 21 -2.11 7.42 -13.17
CA ARG A 21 -2.61 7.52 -11.80
C ARG A 21 -3.88 6.72 -11.58
N TYR A 22 -3.89 6.04 -10.44
CA TYR A 22 -5.05 5.25 -9.99
C TYR A 22 -5.36 5.60 -8.53
N ALA A 23 -6.62 5.58 -8.18
CA ALA A 23 -7.05 5.75 -6.80
C ALA A 23 -7.89 4.55 -6.38
N PHE A 24 -7.68 4.08 -5.16
CA PHE A 24 -8.41 2.95 -4.60
C PHE A 24 -8.99 3.35 -3.26
N PHE A 25 -10.29 3.11 -3.09
CA PHE A 25 -10.96 3.24 -1.80
C PHE A 25 -11.26 1.86 -1.29
N ILE A 26 -10.88 1.59 -0.04
CA ILE A 26 -11.05 0.27 0.57
C ILE A 26 -12.21 0.35 1.55
N ARG A 27 -13.20 -0.52 1.38
CA ARG A 27 -14.41 -0.50 2.18
C ARG A 27 -14.63 -1.81 2.92
N GLU A 28 -15.24 -1.70 4.09
CA GLU A 28 -15.60 -2.85 4.86
C GLU A 28 -16.72 -3.64 4.17
N LYS A 29 -16.63 -4.96 4.27
CA LYS A 29 -17.50 -5.86 3.53
C LYS A 29 -18.98 -5.71 3.84
N GLU A 30 -19.33 -5.58 5.12
CA GLU A 30 -20.74 -5.58 5.53
C GLU A 30 -21.37 -4.21 5.67
N THR A 31 -20.60 -3.25 6.16
CA THR A 31 -21.14 -1.92 6.45
C THR A 31 -20.87 -0.91 5.36
N ASP A 32 -20.00 -1.26 4.42
CA ASP A 32 -19.54 -0.37 3.34
C ASP A 32 -18.80 0.87 3.86
N LYS A 33 -18.36 0.84 5.10
CA LYS A 33 -17.60 1.94 5.68
C LYS A 33 -16.23 2.04 5.06
N LEU A 34 -15.75 3.25 4.89
CA LEU A 34 -14.43 3.51 4.34
C LEU A 34 -13.35 3.11 5.35
N LEU A 35 -12.47 2.21 4.97
CA LEU A 35 -11.35 1.76 5.80
C LEU A 35 -10.07 2.47 5.45
N GLY A 36 -9.89 2.83 4.19
CA GLY A 36 -8.67 3.44 3.75
C GLY A 36 -8.71 3.91 2.31
N PHE A 37 -7.60 4.49 1.92
CA PHE A 37 -7.47 5.12 0.61
C PHE A 37 -6.03 4.97 0.15
N VAL A 38 -5.83 4.60 -1.12
CA VAL A 38 -4.50 4.47 -1.70
C VAL A 38 -4.48 5.11 -3.06
N MET A 39 -3.47 5.92 -3.32
CA MET A 39 -3.24 6.49 -4.64
C MET A 39 -1.92 5.97 -5.19
N ILE A 40 -1.97 5.48 -6.41
CA ILE A 40 -0.83 4.89 -7.11
C ILE A 40 -0.51 5.76 -8.32
N ASN A 41 0.78 5.96 -8.59
CA ASN A 41 1.20 6.61 -9.82
C ASN A 41 2.35 5.85 -10.45
N LYS A 42 2.80 6.33 -11.61
CA LYS A 42 3.93 5.76 -12.34
C LYS A 42 5.11 6.70 -12.40
N TYR A 43 5.20 7.65 -11.47
CA TYR A 43 6.28 8.62 -11.43
C TYR A 43 7.43 8.03 -10.62
N MET A 44 8.43 7.55 -11.33
CA MET A 44 9.54 6.83 -10.73
C MET A 44 10.74 7.72 -10.51
N GLN A 45 11.47 7.44 -9.44
CA GLN A 45 12.68 8.19 -9.09
C GLN A 45 13.94 7.37 -9.28
N LYS A 46 13.85 6.06 -9.12
CA LYS A 46 14.99 5.16 -9.19
C LYS A 46 14.88 4.19 -10.35
N PHE A 47 13.72 3.56 -10.51
CA PHE A 47 13.48 2.68 -11.65
C PHE A 47 13.06 3.49 -12.86
N GLU A 48 13.28 2.93 -14.03
CA GLU A 48 12.85 3.56 -15.26
C GLU A 48 11.34 3.52 -15.41
N ASP A 49 10.73 2.40 -15.04
CA ASP A 49 9.27 2.27 -15.05
C ASP A 49 8.81 1.46 -13.85
N GLY A 50 7.52 1.49 -13.60
CA GLY A 50 6.92 0.76 -12.49
C GLY A 50 5.76 1.53 -11.88
N HIS A 51 5.52 1.26 -10.60
CA HIS A 51 4.46 1.90 -9.84
C HIS A 51 4.99 2.40 -8.52
N SER A 52 4.40 3.48 -8.02
CA SER A 52 4.76 3.99 -6.71
C SER A 52 3.49 4.34 -5.95
N ILE A 53 3.58 4.25 -4.63
CA ILE A 53 2.48 4.67 -3.76
C ILE A 53 2.62 6.17 -3.54
N ALA A 54 1.65 6.93 -4.07
CA ALA A 54 1.64 8.38 -3.93
C ALA A 54 1.00 8.80 -2.61
N GLU A 55 -0.10 8.14 -2.24
CA GLU A 55 -0.81 8.39 -1.00
C GLU A 55 -1.28 7.07 -0.42
N TYR A 56 -1.22 6.98 0.90
CA TYR A 56 -1.65 5.77 1.61
C TYR A 56 -2.23 6.17 2.95
N LEU A 57 -3.50 5.86 3.15
CA LEU A 57 -4.17 6.18 4.38
C LEU A 57 -5.03 5.01 4.83
N VAL A 58 -4.85 4.57 6.06
CA VAL A 58 -5.78 3.68 6.73
C VAL A 58 -6.39 4.48 7.87
N ILE A 59 -7.71 4.48 7.95
CA ILE A 59 -8.40 5.22 8.99
C ILE A 59 -7.92 4.74 10.36
N PRO A 60 -7.52 5.66 11.25
CA PRO A 60 -6.81 5.29 12.48
C PRO A 60 -7.44 4.20 13.34
N LYS A 61 -8.76 4.20 13.46
CA LYS A 61 -9.42 3.21 14.30
C LYS A 61 -9.31 1.78 13.78
N TYR A 62 -8.91 1.61 12.52
CA TYR A 62 -8.77 0.28 11.92
C TYR A 62 -7.34 -0.23 11.87
N ARG A 63 -6.36 0.60 12.23
CA ARG A 63 -4.94 0.26 12.07
C ARG A 63 -4.47 -0.92 12.91
N ARG A 64 -5.12 -1.14 14.05
CA ARG A 64 -4.69 -2.18 14.98
C ARG A 64 -4.97 -3.60 14.51
N ASN A 65 -5.74 -3.77 13.47
CA ASN A 65 -6.14 -5.09 12.99
C ASN A 65 -5.30 -5.56 11.82
N LYS A 66 -4.12 -4.99 11.65
CA LYS A 66 -3.21 -5.33 10.55
C LYS A 66 -3.82 -5.11 9.18
N ILE A 67 -4.88 -4.32 9.12
CA ILE A 67 -5.56 -4.04 7.88
C ILE A 67 -4.62 -3.30 6.90
N GLY A 68 -3.76 -2.44 7.43
CA GLY A 68 -2.81 -1.71 6.60
C GLY A 68 -1.89 -2.62 5.81
N LYS A 69 -1.36 -3.65 6.46
CA LYS A 69 -0.50 -4.62 5.79
C LYS A 69 -1.25 -5.40 4.72
N LYS A 70 -2.47 -5.84 5.03
CA LYS A 70 -3.30 -6.56 4.06
C LYS A 70 -3.60 -5.71 2.84
N ILE A 71 -3.94 -4.44 3.05
CA ILE A 71 -4.21 -3.52 1.96
C ILE A 71 -2.97 -3.34 1.10
N ALA A 72 -1.82 -3.14 1.72
CA ALA A 72 -0.56 -2.97 0.98
C ALA A 72 -0.25 -4.19 0.12
N PHE A 73 -0.40 -5.39 0.67
CA PHE A 73 -0.15 -6.62 -0.08
C PHE A 73 -1.08 -6.73 -1.29
N GLU A 74 -2.36 -6.41 -1.10
CA GLU A 74 -3.33 -6.45 -2.19
C GLU A 74 -2.99 -5.44 -3.29
N ILE A 75 -2.58 -4.25 -2.89
CA ILE A 75 -2.18 -3.21 -3.85
C ILE A 75 -0.96 -3.67 -4.65
N PHE A 76 0.06 -4.21 -3.97
CA PHE A 76 1.25 -4.68 -4.68
C PHE A 76 0.90 -5.81 -5.66
N ASP A 77 -0.03 -6.68 -5.28
CA ASP A 77 -0.44 -7.78 -6.15
C ASP A 77 -1.22 -7.33 -7.38
N LYS A 78 -1.78 -6.14 -7.36
CA LYS A 78 -2.54 -5.62 -8.50
C LYS A 78 -1.65 -5.17 -9.66
N PHE A 79 -0.42 -4.81 -9.37
CA PHE A 79 0.50 -4.28 -10.38
C PHE A 79 1.85 -4.97 -10.26
N HIS A 80 2.19 -5.77 -11.27
CA HIS A 80 3.45 -6.48 -11.28
C HIS A 80 4.57 -5.63 -11.87
N GLY A 81 5.77 -5.84 -11.38
CA GLY A 81 6.94 -5.14 -11.85
C GLY A 81 7.63 -4.37 -10.74
N ASN A 82 8.24 -3.26 -11.10
CA ASN A 82 8.99 -2.45 -10.15
C ASN A 82 8.10 -1.59 -9.29
N TRP A 83 8.46 -1.50 -8.02
CA TRP A 83 7.74 -0.69 -7.05
C TRP A 83 8.68 0.25 -6.30
N GLU A 84 8.20 1.45 -6.07
CA GLU A 84 8.86 2.42 -5.19
C GLU A 84 7.88 2.88 -4.14
N VAL A 85 8.31 2.87 -2.89
CA VAL A 85 7.49 3.37 -1.79
C VAL A 85 8.34 4.33 -0.97
N ARG A 86 7.89 5.58 -0.90
CA ARG A 86 8.56 6.60 -0.10
C ARG A 86 7.71 6.88 1.14
N PRO A 87 8.17 6.49 2.34
CA PRO A 87 7.45 6.84 3.56
C PRO A 87 7.37 8.35 3.73
N SER A 88 6.37 8.81 4.45
CA SER A 88 6.21 10.23 4.73
C SER A 88 7.46 10.79 5.39
N TYR A 89 7.88 11.96 4.96
CA TYR A 89 9.08 12.60 5.46
C TYR A 89 9.00 12.82 6.97
N ASN A 90 10.08 12.50 7.67
CA ASN A 90 10.18 12.63 9.12
C ASN A 90 9.17 11.81 9.92
N SER A 91 8.57 10.77 9.33
CA SER A 91 7.68 9.90 10.05
C SER A 91 8.35 8.55 10.30
N GLU A 92 8.83 8.36 11.53
CA GLU A 92 9.40 7.08 11.92
C GLU A 92 8.37 5.96 11.87
N LYS A 93 7.12 6.27 12.26
CA LYS A 93 6.04 5.28 12.19
C LYS A 93 5.79 4.81 10.76
N ALA A 94 5.77 5.73 9.82
CA ALA A 94 5.58 5.37 8.41
C ALA A 94 6.74 4.53 7.90
N TYR A 95 7.96 4.93 8.24
CA TYR A 95 9.14 4.17 7.85
C TYR A 95 9.10 2.74 8.39
N LEU A 96 8.80 2.57 9.68
CA LEU A 96 8.77 1.25 10.30
C LEU A 96 7.64 0.39 9.73
N PHE A 97 6.48 0.99 9.49
CA PHE A 97 5.37 0.27 8.86
C PHE A 97 5.77 -0.27 7.49
N TRP A 98 6.33 0.58 6.65
CA TRP A 98 6.70 0.17 5.30
C TRP A 98 7.87 -0.81 5.29
N LYS A 99 8.85 -0.60 6.16
CA LYS A 99 9.97 -1.52 6.29
C LYS A 99 9.47 -2.93 6.60
N LYS A 100 8.67 -3.07 7.64
CA LYS A 100 8.15 -4.37 8.04
C LYS A 100 7.26 -4.98 6.96
N THR A 101 6.37 -4.18 6.40
CA THR A 101 5.41 -4.64 5.40
C THR A 101 6.13 -5.11 4.13
N ILE A 102 7.06 -4.32 3.63
CA ILE A 102 7.77 -4.64 2.39
C ILE A 102 8.74 -5.79 2.59
N GLU A 103 9.42 -5.84 3.73
CA GLU A 103 10.29 -6.98 4.03
C GLU A 103 9.51 -8.30 4.08
N GLU A 104 8.33 -8.29 4.68
CA GLU A 104 7.49 -9.48 4.69
C GLU A 104 6.98 -9.83 3.28
N TYR A 105 6.51 -8.84 2.55
CA TYR A 105 5.96 -9.06 1.22
C TYR A 105 7.00 -9.63 0.25
N THR A 106 8.23 -9.14 0.33
CA THR A 106 9.29 -9.51 -0.59
C THR A 106 10.22 -10.60 -0.06
N ASN A 107 9.96 -11.06 1.15
CA ASN A 107 10.84 -12.02 1.83
C ASN A 107 12.25 -11.46 1.92
N ASN A 108 12.36 -10.19 2.30
CA ASN A 108 13.60 -9.42 2.44
C ASN A 108 14.30 -9.10 1.11
N ASN A 109 13.64 -9.33 0.00
CA ASN A 109 14.18 -9.00 -1.32
C ASN A 109 13.83 -7.57 -1.72
N CYS A 110 14.34 -6.63 -0.96
CA CYS A 110 14.07 -5.20 -1.19
C CYS A 110 15.29 -4.38 -0.79
N LYS A 111 15.30 -3.13 -1.24
CA LYS A 111 16.34 -2.18 -0.90
C LYS A 111 15.71 -0.89 -0.37
N PHE A 112 16.49 -0.15 0.40
CA PHE A 112 16.09 1.17 0.86
C PHE A 112 17.22 2.14 0.52
N GLU A 113 16.96 3.06 -0.40
CA GLU A 113 17.95 4.03 -0.87
C GLU A 113 17.34 5.40 -1.00
N ASP A 114 18.02 6.40 -0.47
CA ASP A 114 17.60 7.80 -0.59
C ASP A 114 16.15 8.03 -0.13
N GLY A 115 15.76 7.34 0.94
CA GLY A 115 14.43 7.48 1.50
C GLY A 115 13.35 6.71 0.78
N ILE A 116 13.71 5.81 -0.13
CA ILE A 116 12.74 5.07 -0.96
C ILE A 116 12.97 3.57 -0.83
N PHE A 117 11.89 2.82 -0.58
CA PHE A 117 11.94 1.36 -0.66
C PHE A 117 11.77 0.94 -2.11
N LEU A 118 12.62 0.02 -2.54
CA LEU A 118 12.67 -0.47 -3.92
C LEU A 118 12.51 -1.97 -3.94
N PHE A 119 11.62 -2.47 -4.76
CA PHE A 119 11.50 -3.92 -4.95
C PHE A 119 10.80 -4.21 -6.27
N LYS A 120 10.78 -5.49 -6.61
CA LYS A 120 10.09 -5.97 -7.81
C LYS A 120 9.28 -7.20 -7.44
N ASN A 121 8.05 -7.25 -7.91
CA ASN A 121 7.25 -8.46 -7.79
C ASN A 121 6.95 -9.02 -9.18
N ASN A 122 6.63 -10.31 -9.21
CA ASN A 122 6.29 -10.96 -10.49
C ASN A 122 4.90 -11.56 -10.43
#